data_6efb4a3748ab6784ac4ea6731b425987
#
_entry.id   6efb4a3748ab6784ac4ea6731b425987
#
_cell.length_a   1.000
_cell.length_b   1.000
_cell.length_c   1.000
_cell.angle_alpha   90.00
_cell.angle_beta   90.00
_cell.angle_gamma   90.00
#
_symmetry.space_group_name_H-M   'P 1'
#
loop_
_entity.id
_entity.type
_entity.pdbx_description
1 polymer ?
#
loop_
_entity_poly.entity_id
_entity_poly.type
_entity_poly.pdbx_seq_one_letter_code
_entity_poly.pdbx_strand_id
1 'polypeptide(L)'
;ACQPNVRPDPLEPEVPATPVKVAPDAATPRTPPPAPAEVVLPDPIDTGAEVFDRMRARFSAPICVKGEHNRAWRKRYAGHPASFARHVEQILPLMGYVVEEVERRDLPGEFVLLPIIESWYRPAAIGPGGPAGMWQMIASTARNHGIRIQSGYDGRLSPVASTDAALDYLVDLSARFVGDWRATAMAYNAGEY
;
A
#
# COMPACT_ATOMS: atom_id res chain seq x y z
N ALA A 1 -32.06 32.77 2.41
CA ALA A 1 -31.96 33.40 1.10
C ALA A 1 -31.91 32.27 0.06
N CYS A 2 -33.02 32.18 -0.74
CA CYS A 2 -33.19 31.15 -1.77
C CYS A 2 -32.36 31.55 -3.00
N GLN A 3 -31.58 30.60 -3.55
CA GLN A 3 -30.94 30.75 -4.85
C GLN A 3 -31.95 30.43 -5.97
N PRO A 4 -31.95 31.14 -7.08
CA PRO A 4 -32.86 30.87 -8.18
C PRO A 4 -32.41 29.67 -9.02
N ASN A 5 -33.42 28.91 -9.41
CA ASN A 5 -33.34 27.72 -10.24
C ASN A 5 -32.93 28.12 -11.68
N VAL A 6 -31.71 27.76 -12.12
CA VAL A 6 -31.27 27.95 -13.50
C VAL A 6 -31.71 26.72 -14.30
N ARG A 7 -32.60 26.96 -15.29
CA ARG A 7 -33.00 25.95 -16.27
C ARG A 7 -31.82 25.69 -17.24
N PRO A 8 -31.55 24.43 -17.62
CA PRO A 8 -30.57 24.17 -18.68
C PRO A 8 -31.14 24.58 -20.04
N ASP A 9 -30.29 25.20 -20.86
CA ASP A 9 -30.60 25.54 -22.24
C ASP A 9 -30.88 24.34 -23.12
N PRO A 10 -31.71 24.47 -24.17
CA PRO A 10 -32.02 23.39 -25.09
C PRO A 10 -30.77 23.00 -25.91
N LEU A 11 -30.54 21.67 -26.02
CA LEU A 11 -29.47 21.09 -26.83
C LEU A 11 -29.61 21.52 -28.31
N GLU A 12 -28.54 22.07 -28.88
CA GLU A 12 -28.42 22.32 -30.33
C GLU A 12 -28.45 20.97 -31.09
N PRO A 13 -29.02 20.96 -32.31
CA PRO A 13 -29.13 19.73 -33.10
C PRO A 13 -27.73 19.26 -33.58
N GLU A 14 -27.44 18.00 -33.36
CA GLU A 14 -26.23 17.33 -33.86
C GLU A 14 -26.16 17.38 -35.40
N VAL A 15 -25.06 17.90 -35.91
CA VAL A 15 -24.70 17.87 -37.32
C VAL A 15 -24.22 16.43 -37.65
N PRO A 16 -24.75 15.73 -38.67
CA PRO A 16 -24.30 14.41 -39.02
C PRO A 16 -22.87 14.44 -39.54
N ALA A 17 -22.01 13.60 -38.89
CA ALA A 17 -20.61 13.44 -39.28
C ALA A 17 -20.50 12.75 -40.64
N THR A 18 -19.87 13.43 -41.59
CA THR A 18 -19.49 12.86 -42.90
C THR A 18 -18.45 11.73 -42.70
N PRO A 19 -18.57 10.60 -43.37
CA PRO A 19 -17.59 9.52 -43.24
C PRO A 19 -16.24 9.93 -43.85
N VAL A 20 -15.22 10.04 -43.02
CA VAL A 20 -13.83 10.22 -43.47
C VAL A 20 -13.31 8.89 -44.01
N LYS A 21 -13.01 8.86 -45.33
CA LYS A 21 -12.41 7.75 -46.01
C LYS A 21 -10.95 7.62 -45.56
N VAL A 22 -10.67 6.70 -44.65
CA VAL A 22 -9.30 6.41 -44.20
C VAL A 22 -8.61 5.60 -45.29
N ALA A 23 -7.55 6.17 -45.90
CA ALA A 23 -6.66 5.46 -46.79
C ALA A 23 -5.87 4.38 -45.99
N PRO A 24 -5.55 3.22 -46.57
CA PRO A 24 -4.75 2.22 -45.89
C PRO A 24 -3.34 2.76 -45.66
N ASP A 25 -3.00 2.89 -44.39
CA ASP A 25 -1.69 3.34 -43.95
C ASP A 25 -0.64 2.26 -44.27
N ALA A 26 0.41 2.66 -44.99
CA ALA A 26 1.51 1.79 -45.34
C ALA A 26 2.20 1.31 -44.04
N ALA A 27 2.18 0.02 -43.81
CA ALA A 27 2.77 -0.60 -42.61
C ALA A 27 4.27 -0.28 -42.52
N THR A 28 4.60 0.71 -41.70
CA THR A 28 5.99 0.92 -41.25
C THR A 28 6.42 -0.28 -40.41
N PRO A 29 7.62 -0.86 -40.64
CA PRO A 29 8.09 -1.96 -39.81
C PRO A 29 8.20 -1.52 -38.36
N ARG A 30 7.35 -2.07 -37.50
CA ARG A 30 7.44 -1.83 -36.05
C ARG A 30 8.69 -2.52 -35.53
N THR A 31 9.65 -1.75 -35.03
CA THR A 31 10.77 -2.28 -34.26
C THR A 31 10.17 -3.05 -33.07
N PRO A 32 10.58 -4.31 -32.83
CA PRO A 32 10.09 -5.05 -31.67
C PRO A 32 10.41 -4.26 -30.39
N PRO A 33 9.50 -4.27 -29.41
CA PRO A 33 9.74 -3.62 -28.12
C PRO A 33 11.05 -4.20 -27.52
N PRO A 34 11.84 -3.39 -26.80
CA PRO A 34 13.02 -3.89 -26.11
C PRO A 34 12.58 -5.02 -25.18
N ALA A 35 13.42 -6.07 -25.09
CA ALA A 35 13.18 -7.15 -24.14
C ALA A 35 12.96 -6.58 -22.75
N PRO A 36 12.00 -7.13 -21.96
CA PRO A 36 11.82 -6.67 -20.59
C PRO A 36 13.14 -6.75 -19.85
N ALA A 37 13.50 -5.68 -19.14
CA ALA A 37 14.67 -5.68 -18.29
C ALA A 37 14.58 -6.87 -17.33
N GLU A 38 15.64 -7.62 -17.19
CA GLU A 38 15.73 -8.76 -16.28
C GLU A 38 15.47 -8.23 -14.86
N VAL A 39 14.34 -8.61 -14.27
CA VAL A 39 14.01 -8.27 -12.90
C VAL A 39 14.92 -9.12 -12.02
N VAL A 40 15.99 -8.53 -11.51
CA VAL A 40 16.83 -9.16 -10.49
C VAL A 40 16.01 -9.20 -9.21
N LEU A 41 15.49 -10.38 -8.87
CA LEU A 41 14.82 -10.59 -7.59
C LEU A 41 15.89 -10.54 -6.48
N PRO A 42 15.60 -9.89 -5.35
CA PRO A 42 16.49 -9.94 -4.20
C PRO A 42 16.64 -11.39 -3.71
N ASP A 43 17.80 -11.69 -3.13
CA ASP A 43 18.03 -13.00 -2.53
C ASP A 43 16.98 -13.28 -1.44
N PRO A 44 16.47 -14.52 -1.33
CA PRO A 44 15.50 -14.87 -0.29
C PRO A 44 16.09 -14.65 1.10
N ILE A 45 15.23 -14.26 2.04
CA ILE A 45 15.62 -14.03 3.44
C ILE A 45 15.70 -15.38 4.17
N ASP A 46 16.91 -15.73 4.65
CA ASP A 46 17.16 -17.02 5.30
C ASP A 46 17.07 -16.96 6.84
N THR A 47 17.25 -15.80 7.44
CA THR A 47 17.30 -15.66 8.91
C THR A 47 16.47 -14.50 9.43
N GLY A 48 15.99 -14.63 10.68
CA GLY A 48 15.30 -13.54 11.36
C GLY A 48 16.17 -12.30 11.59
N ALA A 49 17.48 -12.45 11.74
CA ALA A 49 18.41 -11.32 11.85
C ALA A 49 18.45 -10.54 10.56
N GLU A 50 18.49 -11.22 9.43
CA GLU A 50 18.48 -10.62 8.11
C GLU A 50 17.20 -9.82 7.81
N VAL A 51 16.02 -10.29 8.26
CA VAL A 51 14.77 -9.51 8.17
C VAL A 51 14.94 -8.11 8.76
N PHE A 52 15.55 -8.04 9.97
CA PHE A 52 15.76 -6.75 10.63
C PHE A 52 16.85 -5.91 9.97
N ASP A 53 17.92 -6.54 9.50
CA ASP A 53 19.03 -5.83 8.86
C ASP A 53 18.59 -5.22 7.53
N ARG A 54 17.88 -5.96 6.69
CA ARG A 54 17.32 -5.47 5.42
C ARG A 54 16.29 -4.37 5.65
N MET A 55 15.35 -4.58 6.58
CA MET A 55 14.38 -3.54 6.96
C MET A 55 15.07 -2.25 7.41
N ARG A 56 16.06 -2.33 8.31
CA ARG A 56 16.77 -1.16 8.85
C ARG A 56 17.63 -0.45 7.81
N ALA A 57 18.22 -1.19 6.88
CA ALA A 57 19.00 -0.62 5.78
C ALA A 57 18.17 0.35 4.91
N ARG A 58 16.85 0.16 4.92
CA ARG A 58 15.89 0.99 4.16
C ARG A 58 15.18 2.06 5.00
N PHE A 59 15.56 2.28 6.24
CA PHE A 59 14.97 3.37 7.03
C PHE A 59 15.34 4.73 6.43
N SER A 60 14.32 5.54 6.17
CA SER A 60 14.48 6.86 5.55
C SER A 60 15.10 7.89 6.47
N ALA A 61 14.86 7.80 7.77
CA ALA A 61 15.54 8.67 8.75
C ALA A 61 15.40 8.14 10.18
N PRO A 62 16.50 7.87 10.88
CA PRO A 62 16.49 7.52 12.29
C PRO A 62 16.34 8.75 13.16
N ILE A 63 15.24 9.51 13.04
CA ILE A 63 15.02 10.67 13.91
C ILE A 63 14.26 10.22 15.15
N CYS A 64 14.97 10.00 16.24
CA CYS A 64 14.37 9.87 17.56
C CYS A 64 13.94 11.25 18.07
N VAL A 65 12.67 11.60 17.87
CA VAL A 65 12.10 12.79 18.49
C VAL A 65 11.88 12.53 19.99
N LYS A 66 12.50 13.34 20.83
CA LYS A 66 12.30 13.27 22.29
C LYS A 66 10.97 13.93 22.64
N GLY A 67 10.07 13.22 23.32
CA GLY A 67 8.78 13.75 23.75
C GLY A 67 8.00 12.78 24.65
N GLU A 68 6.94 13.28 25.32
CA GLU A 68 6.12 12.47 26.22
C GLU A 68 5.36 11.37 25.50
N HIS A 69 4.82 11.67 24.33
CA HIS A 69 4.14 10.68 23.49
C HIS A 69 5.07 9.53 23.12
N ASN A 70 6.32 9.81 22.77
CA ASN A 70 7.32 8.77 22.47
C ASN A 70 7.67 7.94 23.70
N ARG A 71 7.64 8.48 24.90
CA ARG A 71 7.83 7.69 26.13
C ARG A 71 6.72 6.68 26.35
N ALA A 72 5.46 7.04 26.14
CA ALA A 72 4.33 6.14 26.28
C ALA A 72 4.42 4.98 25.29
N TRP A 73 4.70 5.26 24.01
CA TRP A 73 4.88 4.25 22.99
C TRP A 73 6.09 3.36 23.23
N ARG A 74 7.22 3.92 23.62
CA ARG A 74 8.39 3.13 24.03
C ARG A 74 8.08 2.19 25.19
N LYS A 75 7.36 2.67 26.22
CA LYS A 75 6.91 1.81 27.33
C LYS A 75 6.01 0.68 26.85
N ARG A 76 5.11 0.96 25.90
CA ARG A 76 4.19 -0.02 25.33
C ARG A 76 4.92 -1.15 24.60
N TYR A 77 5.89 -0.82 23.75
CA TYR A 77 6.58 -1.80 22.89
C TYR A 77 7.87 -2.35 23.51
N ALA A 78 8.60 -1.56 24.26
CA ALA A 78 9.86 -1.96 24.88
C ALA A 78 9.75 -2.30 26.38
N GLY A 79 8.56 -2.14 26.99
CA GLY A 79 8.35 -2.43 28.42
C GLY A 79 8.39 -3.94 28.75
N HIS A 80 8.13 -4.79 27.77
CA HIS A 80 8.12 -6.25 27.93
C HIS A 80 8.92 -6.92 26.79
N PRO A 81 10.25 -6.77 26.76
CA PRO A 81 11.07 -7.17 25.61
C PRO A 81 10.97 -8.67 25.29
N ALA A 82 10.91 -9.55 26.30
CA ALA A 82 10.77 -10.99 26.08
C ALA A 82 9.42 -11.37 25.46
N SER A 83 8.34 -10.68 25.82
CA SER A 83 7.02 -10.88 25.20
C SER A 83 6.99 -10.34 23.77
N PHE A 84 7.61 -9.20 23.56
CA PHE A 84 7.75 -8.62 22.22
C PHE A 84 8.55 -9.56 21.30
N ALA A 85 9.71 -10.05 21.75
CA ALA A 85 10.54 -10.98 20.99
C ALA A 85 9.77 -12.24 20.57
N ARG A 86 9.04 -12.86 21.50
CA ARG A 86 8.22 -14.06 21.17
C ARG A 86 7.12 -13.75 20.12
N HIS A 87 6.49 -12.58 20.17
CA HIS A 87 5.52 -12.22 19.14
C HIS A 87 6.19 -12.00 17.79
N VAL A 88 7.37 -11.36 17.79
CA VAL A 88 8.13 -11.14 16.55
C VAL A 88 8.57 -12.46 15.93
N GLU A 89 9.06 -13.41 16.71
CA GLU A 89 9.43 -14.76 16.23
C GLU A 89 8.27 -15.44 15.47
N GLN A 90 7.04 -15.27 15.94
CA GLN A 90 5.85 -15.86 15.30
C GLN A 90 5.51 -15.23 13.96
N ILE A 91 5.85 -13.97 13.77
CA ILE A 91 5.51 -13.20 12.56
C ILE A 91 6.68 -13.10 11.56
N LEU A 92 7.87 -13.57 11.91
CA LEU A 92 9.07 -13.46 11.08
C LEU A 92 8.87 -13.90 9.62
N PRO A 93 8.18 -15.03 9.31
CA PRO A 93 7.96 -15.42 7.92
C PRO A 93 7.14 -14.40 7.12
N LEU A 94 6.08 -13.85 7.73
CA LEU A 94 5.27 -12.81 7.08
C LEU A 94 6.02 -11.47 7.02
N MET A 95 6.79 -11.15 8.05
CA MET A 95 7.61 -9.94 8.08
C MET A 95 8.71 -9.98 7.02
N GLY A 96 9.37 -11.14 6.83
CA GLY A 96 10.34 -11.35 5.76
C GLY A 96 9.73 -11.13 4.38
N TYR A 97 8.58 -11.75 4.12
CA TYR A 97 7.83 -11.53 2.89
C TYR A 97 7.52 -10.03 2.66
N VAL A 98 7.06 -9.31 3.69
CA VAL A 98 6.78 -7.87 3.56
C VAL A 98 8.04 -7.05 3.32
N VAL A 99 9.19 -7.43 3.91
CA VAL A 99 10.49 -6.78 3.63
C VAL A 99 10.83 -6.90 2.15
N GLU A 100 10.74 -8.10 1.56
CA GLU A 100 10.99 -8.33 0.14
C GLU A 100 10.06 -7.51 -0.76
N GLU A 101 8.78 -7.41 -0.39
CA GLU A 101 7.79 -6.62 -1.15
C GLU A 101 8.04 -5.11 -1.06
N VAL A 102 8.46 -4.61 0.11
CA VAL A 102 8.85 -3.23 0.34
C VAL A 102 10.09 -2.88 -0.48
N GLU A 103 11.08 -3.79 -0.50
CA GLU A 103 12.29 -3.61 -1.32
C GLU A 103 11.98 -3.55 -2.81
N ARG A 104 11.14 -4.46 -3.31
CA ARG A 104 10.74 -4.48 -4.72
C ARG A 104 10.07 -3.20 -5.20
N ARG A 105 9.39 -2.49 -4.30
CA ARG A 105 8.71 -1.23 -4.60
C ARG A 105 9.52 0.02 -4.26
N ASP A 106 10.77 -0.16 -3.83
CA ASP A 106 11.65 0.92 -3.36
C ASP A 106 11.03 1.80 -2.28
N LEU A 107 10.27 1.19 -1.39
CA LEU A 107 9.60 1.87 -0.28
C LEU A 107 10.48 1.94 0.96
N PRO A 108 10.24 2.93 1.87
CA PRO A 108 10.86 3.01 3.17
C PRO A 108 10.63 1.77 4.04
N GLY A 109 11.67 1.29 4.71
CA GLY A 109 11.63 0.12 5.60
C GLY A 109 10.69 0.28 6.80
N GLU A 110 10.38 1.52 7.18
CA GLU A 110 9.42 1.83 8.24
C GLU A 110 8.04 1.23 7.96
N PHE A 111 7.65 1.07 6.70
CA PHE A 111 6.34 0.52 6.34
C PHE A 111 6.19 -0.97 6.68
N VAL A 112 7.29 -1.70 6.83
CA VAL A 112 7.28 -3.07 7.38
C VAL A 112 6.71 -3.13 8.79
N LEU A 113 6.76 -2.03 9.54
CA LEU A 113 6.25 -1.95 10.91
C LEU A 113 4.75 -1.66 10.99
N LEU A 114 4.10 -1.23 9.90
CA LEU A 114 2.66 -0.92 9.89
C LEU A 114 1.80 -2.11 10.31
N PRO A 115 1.97 -3.33 9.78
CA PRO A 115 1.15 -4.48 10.20
C PRO A 115 1.32 -4.85 11.68
N ILE A 116 2.44 -4.51 12.34
CA ILE A 116 2.58 -4.66 13.79
C ILE A 116 1.60 -3.76 14.53
N ILE A 117 1.48 -2.51 14.08
CA ILE A 117 0.61 -1.50 14.71
C ILE A 117 -0.86 -1.84 14.43
N GLU A 118 -1.17 -2.25 13.20
CA GLU A 118 -2.51 -2.51 12.72
C GLU A 118 -3.12 -3.79 13.31
N SER A 119 -2.38 -4.89 13.31
CA SER A 119 -2.94 -6.18 13.69
C SER A 119 -1.97 -7.17 14.34
N TRP A 120 -0.72 -6.81 14.55
CA TRP A 120 0.35 -7.78 14.83
C TRP A 120 0.50 -8.84 13.75
N TYR A 121 0.48 -8.43 12.48
CA TYR A 121 0.61 -9.34 11.33
C TYR A 121 -0.45 -10.46 11.32
N ARG A 122 -1.65 -10.24 11.87
CA ARG A 122 -2.71 -11.26 11.87
C ARG A 122 -3.57 -11.19 10.62
N PRO A 123 -3.48 -12.19 9.70
CA PRO A 123 -4.24 -12.15 8.45
C PRO A 123 -5.75 -12.18 8.65
N ALA A 124 -6.22 -12.86 9.70
CA ALA A 124 -7.65 -13.00 10.01
C ALA A 124 -8.20 -11.90 10.93
N ALA A 125 -7.44 -10.82 11.18
CA ALA A 125 -7.90 -9.74 12.05
C ALA A 125 -9.07 -8.97 11.43
N ILE A 126 -10.10 -8.69 12.24
CA ILE A 126 -11.22 -7.80 11.89
C ILE A 126 -11.27 -6.72 12.96
N GLY A 127 -11.14 -5.48 12.54
CA GLY A 127 -11.19 -4.32 13.42
C GLY A 127 -12.60 -3.75 13.58
N PRO A 128 -12.81 -2.90 14.60
CA PRO A 128 -14.06 -2.18 14.77
C PRO A 128 -14.34 -1.28 13.55
N GLY A 129 -15.57 -1.33 13.03
CA GLY A 129 -15.95 -0.55 11.84
C GLY A 129 -15.60 -1.20 10.51
N GLY A 130 -15.03 -2.42 10.51
CA GLY A 130 -14.88 -3.25 9.33
C GLY A 130 -13.52 -3.26 8.62
N PRO A 131 -12.43 -2.62 9.14
CA PRO A 131 -11.10 -2.89 8.62
C PRO A 131 -10.76 -4.37 8.79
N ALA A 132 -10.00 -4.94 7.84
CA ALA A 132 -9.71 -6.38 7.86
C ALA A 132 -8.30 -6.71 7.37
N GLY A 133 -7.82 -7.90 7.78
CA GLY A 133 -6.52 -8.42 7.42
C GLY A 133 -5.37 -7.85 8.23
N MET A 134 -4.16 -8.25 7.88
CA MET A 134 -2.97 -7.79 8.60
C MET A 134 -2.70 -6.30 8.42
N TRP A 135 -3.16 -5.70 7.34
CA TRP A 135 -3.03 -4.29 6.99
C TRP A 135 -4.21 -3.42 7.42
N GLN A 136 -5.26 -4.00 8.00
CA GLN A 136 -6.49 -3.33 8.46
C GLN A 136 -7.08 -2.36 7.43
N MET A 137 -7.11 -2.78 6.17
CA MET A 137 -7.70 -1.97 5.10
C MET A 137 -9.22 -1.95 5.19
N ILE A 138 -9.83 -0.78 4.98
CA ILE A 138 -11.29 -0.69 4.79
C ILE A 138 -11.66 -1.21 3.40
N ALA A 139 -12.90 -1.68 3.25
CA ALA A 139 -13.33 -2.38 2.04
C ALA A 139 -13.28 -1.50 0.77
N SER A 140 -13.54 -0.19 0.88
CA SER A 140 -13.44 0.75 -0.24
C SER A 140 -12.01 0.86 -0.76
N THR A 141 -11.07 1.20 0.12
CA THR A 141 -9.65 1.31 -0.24
C THR A 141 -9.11 0.00 -0.81
N ALA A 142 -9.46 -1.13 -0.19
CA ALA A 142 -9.05 -2.44 -0.67
C ALA A 142 -9.53 -2.74 -2.10
N ARG A 143 -10.78 -2.41 -2.43
CA ARG A 143 -11.32 -2.56 -3.79
C ARG A 143 -10.66 -1.63 -4.79
N ASN A 144 -10.36 -0.39 -4.40
CA ASN A 144 -9.66 0.57 -5.26
C ASN A 144 -8.25 0.09 -5.63
N HIS A 145 -7.65 -0.76 -4.77
CA HIS A 145 -6.34 -1.38 -4.99
C HIS A 145 -6.45 -2.88 -5.37
N GLY A 146 -7.52 -3.26 -6.06
CA GLY A 146 -7.65 -4.55 -6.73
C GLY A 146 -8.06 -5.73 -5.85
N ILE A 147 -8.35 -5.54 -4.57
CA ILE A 147 -8.80 -6.63 -3.70
C ILE A 147 -10.25 -7.00 -4.00
N ARG A 148 -10.47 -8.27 -4.29
CA ARG A 148 -11.82 -8.82 -4.45
C ARG A 148 -12.44 -9.09 -3.08
N ILE A 149 -13.63 -8.53 -2.86
CA ILE A 149 -14.46 -8.77 -1.67
C ILE A 149 -15.87 -9.11 -2.14
N GLN A 150 -16.32 -10.33 -1.86
CA GLN A 150 -17.63 -10.86 -2.25
C GLN A 150 -18.15 -11.82 -1.18
N SER A 151 -19.40 -12.29 -1.33
CA SER A 151 -19.96 -13.30 -0.41
C SER A 151 -19.07 -14.53 -0.32
N GLY A 152 -18.68 -14.91 0.89
CA GLY A 152 -17.80 -16.06 1.15
C GLY A 152 -16.32 -15.86 0.84
N TYR A 153 -15.90 -14.66 0.36
CA TYR A 153 -14.49 -14.38 0.09
C TYR A 153 -14.12 -12.93 0.37
N ASP A 154 -13.12 -12.73 1.20
CA ASP A 154 -12.53 -11.42 1.47
C ASP A 154 -11.00 -11.48 1.27
N GLY A 155 -10.53 -10.91 0.16
CA GLY A 155 -9.11 -10.91 -0.22
C GLY A 155 -8.22 -10.12 0.74
N ARG A 156 -8.78 -9.27 1.62
CA ARG A 156 -8.03 -8.57 2.67
C ARG A 156 -7.44 -9.53 3.70
N LEU A 157 -8.02 -10.73 3.83
CA LEU A 157 -7.55 -11.79 4.73
C LEU A 157 -6.41 -12.61 4.10
N SER A 158 -6.12 -12.43 2.81
CA SER A 158 -4.96 -13.04 2.16
C SER A 158 -3.71 -12.21 2.45
N PRO A 159 -2.66 -12.78 3.07
CA PRO A 159 -1.40 -12.05 3.29
C PRO A 159 -0.81 -11.48 2.00
N VAL A 160 -0.82 -12.26 0.93
CA VAL A 160 -0.26 -11.85 -0.37
C VAL A 160 -1.08 -10.72 -0.99
N ALA A 161 -2.39 -10.95 -1.24
CA ALA A 161 -3.23 -9.96 -1.90
C ALA A 161 -3.34 -8.66 -1.09
N SER A 162 -3.42 -8.76 0.25
CA SER A 162 -3.50 -7.56 1.09
C SER A 162 -2.16 -6.80 1.17
N THR A 163 -1.02 -7.48 1.07
CA THR A 163 0.29 -6.82 1.02
C THR A 163 0.46 -6.09 -0.30
N ASP A 164 0.16 -6.71 -1.43
CA ASP A 164 0.23 -6.05 -2.72
C ASP A 164 -0.61 -4.77 -2.74
N ALA A 165 -1.88 -4.86 -2.36
CA ALA A 165 -2.77 -3.71 -2.34
C ALA A 165 -2.35 -2.61 -1.35
N ALA A 166 -1.88 -2.98 -0.16
CA ALA A 166 -1.45 -2.01 0.84
C ALA A 166 -0.17 -1.28 0.43
N LEU A 167 0.79 -1.99 -0.16
CA LEU A 167 2.03 -1.38 -0.63
C LEU A 167 1.80 -0.52 -1.87
N ASP A 168 0.93 -0.92 -2.80
CA ASP A 168 0.52 -0.09 -3.94
C ASP A 168 -0.18 1.19 -3.46
N TYR A 169 -1.04 1.10 -2.45
CA TYR A 169 -1.63 2.28 -1.81
C TYR A 169 -0.57 3.19 -1.16
N LEU A 170 0.43 2.61 -0.50
CA LEU A 170 1.55 3.38 0.08
C LEU A 170 2.43 4.03 -0.99
N VAL A 171 2.62 3.41 -2.16
CA VAL A 171 3.28 4.02 -3.32
C VAL A 171 2.51 5.27 -3.77
N ASP A 172 1.19 5.15 -3.95
CA ASP A 172 0.33 6.27 -4.36
C ASP A 172 0.36 7.41 -3.34
N LEU A 173 0.25 7.09 -2.06
CA LEU A 173 0.36 8.08 -0.99
C LEU A 173 1.75 8.73 -0.95
N SER A 174 2.83 7.94 -1.08
CA SER A 174 4.20 8.45 -1.08
C SER A 174 4.43 9.45 -2.21
N ALA A 175 3.89 9.17 -3.40
CA ALA A 175 3.96 10.09 -4.52
C ALA A 175 3.23 11.42 -4.21
N ARG A 176 2.07 11.38 -3.55
CA ARG A 176 1.32 12.58 -3.14
C ARG A 176 2.08 13.43 -2.11
N PHE A 177 2.86 12.80 -1.23
CA PHE A 177 3.62 13.47 -0.17
C PHE A 177 5.11 13.61 -0.48
N VAL A 178 5.48 13.52 -1.76
CA VAL A 178 6.86 13.74 -2.25
C VAL A 178 7.89 12.91 -1.48
N GLY A 179 7.54 11.67 -1.15
CA GLY A 179 8.41 10.73 -0.43
C GLY A 179 8.51 10.95 1.09
N ASP A 180 7.72 11.87 1.68
CA ASP A 180 7.66 11.99 3.14
C ASP A 180 6.93 10.78 3.73
N TRP A 181 7.70 9.80 4.23
CA TRP A 181 7.17 8.57 4.78
C TRP A 181 6.27 8.78 6.01
N ARG A 182 6.49 9.86 6.79
CA ARG A 182 5.66 10.16 7.97
C ARG A 182 4.29 10.65 7.55
N ALA A 183 4.26 11.59 6.60
CA ALA A 183 3.01 12.07 6.02
C ALA A 183 2.26 10.92 5.34
N THR A 184 2.98 10.06 4.61
CA THR A 184 2.44 8.83 3.99
C THR A 184 1.81 7.90 5.02
N ALA A 185 2.51 7.58 6.11
CA ALA A 185 2.01 6.71 7.18
C ALA A 185 0.80 7.33 7.91
N MET A 186 0.81 8.65 8.12
CA MET A 186 -0.33 9.37 8.69
C MET A 186 -1.56 9.32 7.78
N ALA A 187 -1.37 9.52 6.47
CA ALA A 187 -2.45 9.43 5.49
C ALA A 187 -3.01 8.01 5.38
N TYR A 188 -2.15 6.99 5.42
CA TYR A 188 -2.59 5.59 5.46
C TYR A 188 -3.54 5.33 6.64
N ASN A 189 -3.18 5.82 7.83
CA ASN A 189 -3.98 5.64 9.05
C ASN A 189 -5.25 6.51 9.09
N ALA A 190 -5.24 7.70 8.49
CA ALA A 190 -6.39 8.60 8.47
C ALA A 190 -7.46 8.18 7.45
N GLY A 191 -7.08 7.40 6.44
CA GLY A 191 -7.92 7.09 5.28
C GLY A 191 -7.91 8.21 4.23
N GLU A 192 -8.43 7.88 3.04
CA GLU A 192 -8.62 8.88 1.98
C GLU A 192 -9.88 9.71 2.31
N TYR A 193 -9.68 10.97 2.66
CA TYR A 193 -10.72 11.99 2.72
C TYR A 193 -10.41 13.11 1.73
#